data_c60cdd4449d96c46645de6b1b100c2de
#
_entry.id   c60cdd4449d96c46645de6b1b100c2de
#
_cell.length_a   1.000
_cell.length_b   1.000
_cell.length_c   1.000
_cell.angle_alpha   90.00
_cell.angle_beta   90.00
_cell.angle_gamma   90.00
#
_symmetry.space_group_name_H-M   'P 1'
#
loop_
_entity.id
_entity.type
_entity.pdbx_description
1 polymer ?
#
loop_
_entity_poly.entity_id
_entity_poly.type
_entity_poly.pdbx_seq_one_letter_code
_entity_poly.pdbx_strand_id
1 'polypeptide(L)'
;MFKTKWVLPATLSSALVLSILPTTGIHAEAKTSVKEVAYEKDLATSSAYLYKQALVPTAFSNDTVMAFARSNYGVNKNYYTTYYNEVVKSLKADGVEKIAAGSLSKTILTLNAIGKNPAKIAGFNLYDEVAKKLTDAKSSPLVSDYIYAIIALDSNTQSFSDETKYADANVKLLVKKLIATQFANGGYSWAQGSEQGISADMTAMALIALSNHSKDASVKKSIDRGLKYMSGELTPEAGYAPWGGNSADSQAQVILALLANNINPKTKTAFIKKENWAISNILLNYNKKLGAFTMKPGDADANLFTTNSGVTGLVAYDRYVKKEDSFYDLHNASSKKLKIDATAPKSVKQTKLTNTSKAISGTTEPFATVKLYVSNKEVATIETSADGKFTHALKKSLKANTSVKVYVTDLAGNKSKAISYKVVDVLTPATPKVTKVVTGAKKVTGTTTKGATVYAKIGSKTYKAVASSKTGKFSITVPALKAKTSVKVSAKKGKYTSKSVTVKTK
;
A
#
# COMPACT_ATOMS: atom_id res chain seq x y z
N MET A 1 -15.65 -61.94 10.03
CA MET A 1 -15.43 -62.91 11.14
C MET A 1 -14.27 -62.43 12.01
N PHE A 2 -14.56 -62.14 13.25
CA PHE A 2 -13.75 -62.17 14.49
C PHE A 2 -12.36 -61.50 14.48
N LYS A 3 -12.18 -60.35 15.21
CA LYS A 3 -11.81 -60.25 16.66
C LYS A 3 -10.40 -60.77 16.95
N THR A 4 -9.48 -60.24 17.67
CA THR A 4 -9.45 -59.36 18.86
C THR A 4 -7.98 -59.10 19.19
N LYS A 5 -7.61 -57.90 19.62
CA LYS A 5 -7.04 -57.43 20.88
C LYS A 5 -5.81 -58.15 21.53
N TRP A 6 -4.99 -57.28 22.14
CA TRP A 6 -4.22 -57.28 23.40
C TRP A 6 -2.69 -57.30 23.23
N VAL A 7 -1.99 -56.31 23.70
CA VAL A 7 -1.52 -55.77 25.00
C VAL A 7 -0.01 -55.99 25.20
N LEU A 8 0.70 -54.88 25.52
CA LEU A 8 2.03 -54.80 26.10
C LEU A 8 2.18 -55.67 27.39
N PRO A 9 3.36 -55.96 27.96
CA PRO A 9 4.48 -55.05 28.21
C PRO A 9 5.89 -55.71 28.26
N ALA A 10 6.86 -54.89 28.62
CA ALA A 10 7.99 -55.16 29.52
C ALA A 10 9.40 -54.92 28.97
N THR A 11 9.96 -53.90 29.45
CA THR A 11 11.34 -53.64 29.90
C THR A 11 12.35 -54.81 29.79
N LEU A 12 13.53 -54.47 29.23
CA LEU A 12 14.81 -54.92 29.79
C LEU A 12 15.96 -53.99 29.35
N SER A 13 16.65 -53.51 30.35
CA SER A 13 17.92 -52.80 30.31
C SER A 13 19.03 -53.68 29.78
N SER A 14 19.95 -53.14 28.99
CA SER A 14 21.36 -53.43 29.17
C SER A 14 22.29 -52.74 28.20
N ALA A 15 23.28 -52.15 28.78
CA ALA A 15 24.65 -52.00 28.32
C ALA A 15 24.99 -50.93 27.27
N LEU A 16 25.50 -49.88 27.78
CA LEU A 16 26.37 -48.85 27.20
C LEU A 16 27.57 -49.50 26.48
N VAL A 17 27.68 -49.26 25.16
CA VAL A 17 29.00 -49.31 24.49
C VAL A 17 29.27 -47.90 23.93
N LEU A 18 30.13 -47.18 24.57
CA LEU A 18 30.69 -45.93 24.10
C LEU A 18 31.64 -46.23 22.94
N SER A 19 31.19 -45.98 21.69
CA SER A 19 32.08 -45.81 20.55
C SER A 19 32.22 -44.29 20.31
N ILE A 20 33.38 -43.75 20.62
CA ILE A 20 33.77 -42.39 20.30
C ILE A 20 33.96 -42.33 18.77
N LEU A 21 32.97 -41.79 18.06
CA LEU A 21 33.12 -41.30 16.71
C LEU A 21 33.47 -39.80 16.77
N PRO A 22 34.39 -39.33 15.91
CA PRO A 22 34.72 -37.89 15.90
C PRO A 22 33.48 -37.09 15.46
N THR A 23 32.99 -36.23 16.33
CA THR A 23 31.97 -35.26 16.02
C THR A 23 32.55 -34.26 15.03
N THR A 24 32.34 -34.48 13.73
CA THR A 24 32.35 -33.42 12.76
C THR A 24 31.20 -32.47 13.14
N GLY A 25 31.54 -31.36 13.78
CA GLY A 25 30.56 -30.36 14.18
C GLY A 25 29.81 -29.86 12.95
N ILE A 26 28.61 -30.35 12.77
CA ILE A 26 27.59 -29.63 11.97
C ILE A 26 27.28 -28.40 12.84
N HIS A 27 27.98 -27.31 12.56
CA HIS A 27 27.49 -26.02 13.02
C HIS A 27 26.15 -25.80 12.35
N ALA A 28 25.05 -26.10 13.03
CA ALA A 28 23.75 -25.58 12.68
C ALA A 28 23.90 -24.05 12.68
N GLU A 29 23.96 -23.44 11.50
CA GLU A 29 23.87 -21.98 11.39
C GLU A 29 22.63 -21.57 12.19
N ALA A 30 22.85 -20.82 13.27
CA ALA A 30 21.77 -20.27 14.07
C ALA A 30 20.87 -19.47 13.09
N LYS A 31 19.64 -19.91 12.92
CA LYS A 31 18.65 -19.21 12.09
C LYS A 31 18.59 -17.78 12.60
N THR A 32 19.19 -16.83 11.90
CA THR A 32 19.12 -15.41 12.21
C THR A 32 17.66 -15.03 12.12
N SER A 33 17.02 -14.76 13.25
CA SER A 33 15.65 -14.27 13.25
C SER A 33 15.66 -12.85 12.68
N VAL A 34 14.91 -12.60 11.63
CA VAL A 34 14.76 -11.26 11.05
C VAL A 34 13.49 -10.61 11.56
N LYS A 35 13.51 -9.27 11.62
CA LYS A 35 12.36 -8.46 11.99
C LYS A 35 11.21 -8.72 11.01
N GLU A 36 10.05 -9.15 11.54
CA GLU A 36 8.83 -9.22 10.74
C GLU A 36 8.33 -7.82 10.39
N VAL A 37 7.97 -7.64 9.11
CA VAL A 37 7.56 -6.34 8.57
C VAL A 37 6.28 -6.52 7.76
N ALA A 38 5.22 -5.84 8.18
CA ALA A 38 3.99 -5.72 7.41
C ALA A 38 4.14 -4.52 6.46
N TYR A 39 4.37 -4.81 5.18
CA TYR A 39 4.63 -3.80 4.14
C TYR A 39 3.42 -3.55 3.22
N GLU A 40 2.43 -4.42 3.20
CA GLU A 40 1.36 -4.44 2.20
C GLU A 40 0.51 -3.16 2.25
N LYS A 41 0.22 -2.68 3.46
CA LYS A 41 -0.51 -1.41 3.63
C LYS A 41 0.32 -0.23 3.16
N ASP A 42 1.61 -0.21 3.47
CA ASP A 42 2.52 0.87 3.10
C ASP A 42 2.74 0.87 1.58
N LEU A 43 2.84 -0.31 0.95
CA LEU A 43 2.84 -0.48 -0.50
C LEU A 43 1.55 0.05 -1.14
N ALA A 44 0.38 -0.31 -0.62
CA ALA A 44 -0.90 0.15 -1.17
C ALA A 44 -1.02 1.68 -1.07
N THR A 45 -0.63 2.27 0.07
CA THR A 45 -0.72 3.72 0.28
C THR A 45 0.31 4.49 -0.56
N SER A 46 1.55 4.01 -0.66
CA SER A 46 2.57 4.65 -1.51
C SER A 46 2.25 4.51 -3.00
N SER A 47 1.63 3.40 -3.41
CA SER A 47 1.11 3.25 -4.77
C SER A 47 -0.01 4.25 -5.06
N ALA A 48 -0.92 4.48 -4.10
CA ALA A 48 -1.96 5.51 -4.24
C ALA A 48 -1.36 6.92 -4.33
N TYR A 49 -0.35 7.24 -3.51
CA TYR A 49 0.38 8.50 -3.60
C TYR A 49 1.04 8.66 -4.98
N LEU A 50 1.79 7.64 -5.43
CA LEU A 50 2.46 7.66 -6.73
C LEU A 50 1.45 7.82 -7.89
N TYR A 51 0.31 7.12 -7.84
CA TYR A 51 -0.76 7.23 -8.83
C TYR A 51 -1.38 8.63 -8.84
N LYS A 52 -1.62 9.23 -7.67
CA LYS A 52 -2.10 10.61 -7.55
C LYS A 52 -1.19 11.61 -8.27
N GLN A 53 0.14 11.40 -8.24
CA GLN A 53 1.11 12.26 -8.93
C GLN A 53 1.18 12.01 -10.45
N ALA A 54 0.64 10.89 -10.93
CA ALA A 54 0.76 10.44 -12.31
C ALA A 54 -0.59 9.94 -12.87
N LEU A 55 -1.69 10.64 -12.57
CA LEU A 55 -3.04 10.29 -13.04
C LEU A 55 -3.17 10.23 -14.56
N VAL A 56 -2.38 11.06 -15.27
CA VAL A 56 -2.28 11.06 -16.72
C VAL A 56 -0.82 10.80 -17.09
N PRO A 57 -0.48 9.59 -17.56
CA PRO A 57 0.89 9.26 -17.91
C PRO A 57 1.31 9.92 -19.22
N THR A 58 2.59 10.28 -19.31
CA THR A 58 3.25 10.80 -20.51
C THR A 58 4.17 9.74 -21.11
N ALA A 59 4.76 10.00 -22.28
CA ALA A 59 5.76 9.12 -22.89
C ALA A 59 7.00 8.88 -21.99
N PHE A 60 7.27 9.75 -21.01
CA PHE A 60 8.39 9.65 -20.07
C PHE A 60 8.05 8.96 -18.75
N SER A 61 6.80 8.53 -18.57
CA SER A 61 6.32 7.88 -17.33
C SER A 61 6.69 6.40 -17.22
N ASN A 62 7.75 5.94 -17.89
CA ASN A 62 8.14 4.54 -18.00
C ASN A 62 8.19 3.82 -16.66
N ASP A 63 8.95 4.34 -15.69
CA ASP A 63 9.18 3.67 -14.41
C ASP A 63 7.89 3.55 -13.60
N THR A 64 7.05 4.59 -13.60
CA THR A 64 5.75 4.60 -12.90
C THR A 64 4.74 3.65 -13.54
N VAL A 65 4.63 3.67 -14.88
CA VAL A 65 3.70 2.78 -15.62
C VAL A 65 4.14 1.33 -15.46
N MET A 66 5.46 1.06 -15.50
CA MET A 66 6.03 -0.27 -15.26
C MET A 66 5.70 -0.76 -13.84
N ALA A 67 5.87 0.08 -12.81
CA ALA A 67 5.55 -0.28 -11.43
C ALA A 67 4.08 -0.68 -11.29
N PHE A 68 3.14 0.07 -11.88
CA PHE A 68 1.71 -0.28 -11.84
C PHE A 68 1.39 -1.54 -12.67
N ALA A 69 1.97 -1.69 -13.86
CA ALA A 69 1.73 -2.87 -14.70
C ALA A 69 2.19 -4.17 -14.02
N ARG A 70 3.21 -4.07 -13.13
CA ARG A 70 3.75 -5.20 -12.38
C ARG A 70 3.15 -5.36 -10.98
N SER A 71 2.32 -4.40 -10.52
CA SER A 71 1.71 -4.40 -9.19
C SER A 71 0.28 -4.97 -9.20
N ASN A 72 -0.27 -5.15 -8.00
CA ASN A 72 -1.68 -5.43 -7.78
C ASN A 72 -2.51 -4.15 -7.55
N TYR A 73 -1.93 -2.96 -7.74
CA TYR A 73 -2.63 -1.69 -7.63
C TYR A 73 -3.45 -1.41 -8.89
N GLY A 74 -4.75 -1.12 -8.72
CA GLY A 74 -5.65 -0.81 -9.83
C GLY A 74 -5.55 0.67 -10.24
N VAL A 75 -5.48 0.92 -11.56
CA VAL A 75 -5.48 2.27 -12.14
C VAL A 75 -6.73 2.50 -13.00
N ASN A 76 -6.96 3.73 -13.45
CA ASN A 76 -8.05 4.05 -14.36
C ASN A 76 -7.98 3.19 -15.65
N LYS A 77 -9.14 2.81 -16.18
CA LYS A 77 -9.27 1.94 -17.36
C LYS A 77 -8.50 2.40 -18.60
N ASN A 78 -8.30 3.71 -18.75
CA ASN A 78 -7.62 4.28 -19.90
C ASN A 78 -6.12 4.52 -19.66
N TYR A 79 -5.62 4.31 -18.45
CA TYR A 79 -4.25 4.69 -18.03
C TYR A 79 -3.17 4.15 -18.98
N TYR A 80 -3.15 2.85 -19.20
CA TYR A 80 -2.15 2.20 -20.06
C TYR A 80 -2.33 2.55 -21.55
N THR A 81 -3.56 2.76 -22.01
CA THR A 81 -3.83 3.21 -23.39
C THR A 81 -3.38 4.66 -23.59
N THR A 82 -3.57 5.51 -22.59
CA THR A 82 -3.05 6.89 -22.61
C THR A 82 -1.53 6.90 -22.72
N TYR A 83 -0.84 6.14 -21.87
CA TYR A 83 0.62 6.00 -21.98
C TYR A 83 1.07 5.55 -23.37
N TYR A 84 0.48 4.47 -23.90
CA TYR A 84 0.81 3.97 -25.23
C TYR A 84 0.64 5.04 -26.31
N ASN A 85 -0.47 5.77 -26.31
CA ASN A 85 -0.75 6.82 -27.28
C ASN A 85 0.26 7.98 -27.17
N GLU A 86 0.68 8.35 -25.97
CA GLU A 86 1.71 9.39 -25.77
C GLU A 86 3.08 8.93 -26.27
N VAL A 87 3.44 7.64 -26.08
CA VAL A 87 4.67 7.07 -26.69
C VAL A 87 4.59 7.11 -28.20
N VAL A 88 3.48 6.67 -28.81
CA VAL A 88 3.30 6.71 -30.27
C VAL A 88 3.41 8.13 -30.80
N LYS A 89 2.80 9.08 -30.12
CA LYS A 89 2.82 10.51 -30.47
C LYS A 89 4.24 11.06 -30.42
N SER A 90 4.99 10.80 -29.35
CA SER A 90 6.38 11.25 -29.19
C SER A 90 7.28 10.65 -30.28
N LEU A 91 7.20 9.33 -30.51
CA LEU A 91 8.01 8.66 -31.55
C LEU A 91 7.71 9.18 -32.97
N LYS A 92 6.45 9.51 -33.29
CA LYS A 92 6.08 10.10 -34.57
C LYS A 92 6.60 11.53 -34.73
N ALA A 93 6.62 12.30 -33.65
CA ALA A 93 7.04 13.69 -33.67
C ALA A 93 8.56 13.86 -33.69
N ASP A 94 9.26 13.08 -32.85
CA ASP A 94 10.69 13.29 -32.55
C ASP A 94 11.59 12.21 -33.14
N GLY A 95 11.03 11.08 -33.61
CA GLY A 95 11.81 9.90 -34.00
C GLY A 95 12.50 9.22 -32.83
N VAL A 96 13.48 8.38 -33.13
CA VAL A 96 14.29 7.63 -32.13
C VAL A 96 15.71 8.14 -31.98
N GLU A 97 16.18 8.96 -32.93
CA GLU A 97 17.61 9.34 -33.08
C GLU A 97 18.16 10.03 -31.82
N LYS A 98 17.40 10.98 -31.26
CA LYS A 98 17.80 11.78 -30.09
C LYS A 98 17.53 11.11 -28.74
N ILE A 99 16.87 9.95 -28.73
CA ILE A 99 16.53 9.24 -27.49
C ILE A 99 17.69 8.32 -27.13
N ALA A 100 18.22 8.42 -25.90
CA ALA A 100 19.28 7.55 -25.41
C ALA A 100 18.83 6.07 -25.39
N ALA A 101 19.78 5.15 -25.59
CA ALA A 101 19.51 3.72 -25.62
C ALA A 101 18.83 3.22 -24.34
N GLY A 102 19.26 3.70 -23.17
CA GLY A 102 18.65 3.36 -21.88
C GLY A 102 17.19 3.82 -21.77
N SER A 103 16.86 5.02 -22.30
CA SER A 103 15.48 5.53 -22.31
C SER A 103 14.58 4.73 -23.24
N LEU A 104 15.06 4.37 -24.46
CA LEU A 104 14.33 3.48 -25.36
C LEU A 104 14.12 2.09 -24.73
N SER A 105 15.13 1.58 -24.02
CA SER A 105 15.07 0.30 -23.32
C SER A 105 14.00 0.30 -22.24
N LYS A 106 13.90 1.37 -21.45
CA LYS A 106 12.80 1.53 -20.47
C LYS A 106 11.42 1.59 -21.15
N THR A 107 11.34 2.21 -22.34
CA THR A 107 10.10 2.22 -23.13
C THR A 107 9.75 0.81 -23.61
N ILE A 108 10.72 0.02 -24.09
CA ILE A 108 10.52 -1.40 -24.45
C ILE A 108 9.96 -2.19 -23.27
N LEU A 109 10.61 -2.09 -22.10
CA LEU A 109 10.18 -2.78 -20.88
C LEU A 109 8.74 -2.45 -20.51
N THR A 110 8.40 -1.17 -20.55
CA THR A 110 7.06 -0.71 -20.19
C THR A 110 6.01 -1.15 -21.21
N LEU A 111 6.33 -1.10 -22.51
CA LEU A 111 5.43 -1.60 -23.55
C LEU A 111 5.19 -3.10 -23.40
N ASN A 112 6.23 -3.90 -23.17
CA ASN A 112 6.10 -5.32 -22.91
C ASN A 112 5.23 -5.58 -21.69
N ALA A 113 5.46 -4.84 -20.58
CA ALA A 113 4.68 -4.99 -19.35
C ALA A 113 3.18 -4.71 -19.53
N ILE A 114 2.83 -3.82 -20.45
CA ILE A 114 1.42 -3.51 -20.80
C ILE A 114 0.88 -4.30 -22.01
N GLY A 115 1.61 -5.31 -22.47
CA GLY A 115 1.20 -6.19 -23.57
C GLY A 115 1.18 -5.52 -24.94
N LYS A 116 2.05 -4.50 -25.16
CA LYS A 116 2.20 -3.83 -26.46
C LYS A 116 3.50 -4.25 -27.14
N ASN A 117 3.50 -4.32 -28.47
CA ASN A 117 4.66 -4.78 -29.25
C ASN A 117 5.66 -3.65 -29.52
N PRO A 118 6.87 -3.65 -28.89
CA PRO A 118 7.90 -2.65 -29.15
C PRO A 118 8.56 -2.79 -30.53
N ALA A 119 8.45 -3.96 -31.18
CA ALA A 119 9.02 -4.17 -32.52
C ALA A 119 8.18 -3.54 -33.64
N LYS A 120 6.92 -3.13 -33.33
CA LYS A 120 5.99 -2.53 -34.32
C LYS A 120 5.28 -1.32 -33.72
N ILE A 121 6.01 -0.27 -33.38
CA ILE A 121 5.43 0.94 -32.82
C ILE A 121 5.82 2.19 -33.61
N ALA A 122 4.85 2.94 -34.07
CA ALA A 122 5.05 4.21 -34.80
C ALA A 122 5.97 4.10 -36.04
N GLY A 123 6.14 2.91 -36.61
CA GLY A 123 7.03 2.62 -37.74
C GLY A 123 8.43 2.16 -37.34
N PHE A 124 8.71 2.02 -36.03
CA PHE A 124 10.02 1.60 -35.52
C PHE A 124 9.97 0.19 -34.93
N ASN A 125 11.12 -0.52 -35.01
CA ASN A 125 11.44 -1.66 -34.17
C ASN A 125 12.40 -1.20 -33.09
N LEU A 126 11.89 -0.93 -31.87
CA LEU A 126 12.70 -0.36 -30.80
C LEU A 126 13.82 -1.29 -30.30
N TYR A 127 13.67 -2.61 -30.43
CA TYR A 127 14.75 -3.56 -30.09
C TYR A 127 15.96 -3.38 -30.99
N ASP A 128 15.74 -3.30 -32.31
CA ASP A 128 16.81 -3.11 -33.27
C ASP A 128 17.43 -1.72 -33.14
N GLU A 129 16.63 -0.69 -32.85
CA GLU A 129 17.17 0.66 -32.63
C GLU A 129 18.06 0.73 -31.38
N VAL A 130 17.70 0.05 -30.28
CA VAL A 130 18.55 -0.04 -29.09
C VAL A 130 19.85 -0.80 -29.39
N ALA A 131 19.73 -1.96 -30.00
CA ALA A 131 20.92 -2.77 -30.36
C ALA A 131 21.87 -2.00 -31.29
N LYS A 132 21.35 -1.34 -32.33
CA LYS A 132 22.11 -0.50 -33.27
C LYS A 132 22.85 0.63 -32.56
N LYS A 133 22.19 1.39 -31.69
CA LYS A 133 22.79 2.48 -30.90
C LYS A 133 23.96 2.02 -30.04
N LEU A 134 23.94 0.78 -29.52
CA LEU A 134 24.98 0.24 -28.62
C LEU A 134 26.09 -0.53 -29.35
N THR A 135 25.89 -0.90 -30.60
CA THR A 135 26.88 -1.60 -31.42
C THR A 135 27.59 -0.69 -32.42
N ASP A 136 27.07 0.53 -32.66
CA ASP A 136 27.76 1.52 -33.50
C ASP A 136 29.12 1.89 -32.87
N ALA A 137 30.19 1.78 -33.70
CA ALA A 137 31.55 2.09 -33.28
C ALA A 137 31.77 3.57 -32.89
N LYS A 138 30.88 4.47 -33.29
CA LYS A 138 30.90 5.90 -32.96
C LYS A 138 30.15 6.24 -31.68
N SER A 139 29.43 5.28 -31.10
CA SER A 139 28.65 5.52 -29.86
C SER A 139 29.56 5.47 -28.62
N SER A 140 29.24 6.29 -27.63
CA SER A 140 29.85 6.26 -26.29
C SER A 140 28.77 6.03 -25.24
N PRO A 141 28.21 4.82 -25.16
CA PRO A 141 27.10 4.54 -24.26
C PRO A 141 27.57 4.53 -22.80
N LEU A 142 26.67 4.93 -21.91
CA LEU A 142 26.86 4.80 -20.47
C LEU A 142 26.71 3.34 -20.03
N VAL A 143 27.26 2.99 -18.86
CA VAL A 143 27.07 1.64 -18.27
C VAL A 143 25.60 1.32 -18.09
N SER A 144 24.79 2.30 -17.69
CA SER A 144 23.33 2.17 -17.56
C SER A 144 22.62 1.87 -18.89
N ASP A 145 23.17 2.34 -20.04
CA ASP A 145 22.59 2.02 -21.36
C ASP A 145 22.74 0.52 -21.68
N TYR A 146 23.91 -0.07 -21.38
CA TYR A 146 24.12 -1.52 -21.53
C TYR A 146 23.18 -2.30 -20.61
N ILE A 147 23.07 -1.88 -19.34
CA ILE A 147 22.22 -2.54 -18.34
C ILE A 147 20.76 -2.60 -18.81
N TYR A 148 20.14 -1.44 -19.08
CA TYR A 148 18.75 -1.40 -19.48
C TYR A 148 18.50 -2.07 -20.84
N ALA A 149 19.46 -2.00 -21.75
CA ALA A 149 19.34 -2.68 -23.03
C ALA A 149 19.30 -4.21 -22.86
N ILE A 150 20.21 -4.78 -22.09
CA ILE A 150 20.23 -6.23 -21.85
C ILE A 150 18.91 -6.66 -21.21
N ILE A 151 18.44 -5.96 -20.15
CA ILE A 151 17.16 -6.26 -19.50
C ILE A 151 16.00 -6.19 -20.51
N ALA A 152 15.98 -5.16 -21.38
CA ALA A 152 14.92 -4.97 -22.35
C ALA A 152 14.92 -6.04 -23.45
N LEU A 153 16.11 -6.38 -23.97
CA LEU A 153 16.26 -7.39 -25.01
C LEU A 153 15.96 -8.80 -24.50
N ASP A 154 16.34 -9.10 -23.26
CA ASP A 154 16.01 -10.36 -22.58
C ASP A 154 14.54 -10.45 -22.18
N SER A 155 13.84 -9.32 -22.01
CA SER A 155 12.44 -9.29 -21.64
C SER A 155 11.49 -9.61 -22.79
N ASN A 156 12.02 -9.97 -23.96
CA ASN A 156 11.25 -10.28 -25.16
C ASN A 156 10.22 -11.35 -24.87
N THR A 157 8.95 -11.07 -25.13
CA THR A 157 7.88 -12.03 -24.97
C THR A 157 7.88 -13.01 -26.16
N GLN A 158 7.47 -14.25 -25.95
CA GLN A 158 7.33 -15.23 -27.01
C GLN A 158 6.50 -14.72 -28.21
N SER A 159 5.57 -13.80 -27.96
CA SER A 159 4.71 -13.19 -28.98
C SER A 159 5.48 -12.31 -29.99
N PHE A 160 6.70 -11.90 -29.68
CA PHE A 160 7.48 -10.95 -30.49
C PHE A 160 8.83 -11.51 -30.96
N SER A 161 9.15 -12.78 -30.64
CA SER A 161 10.47 -13.41 -30.88
C SER A 161 10.95 -13.37 -32.33
N ASP A 162 10.01 -13.54 -33.29
CA ASP A 162 10.40 -13.59 -34.72
C ASP A 162 10.80 -12.23 -35.28
N GLU A 163 10.51 -11.14 -34.58
CA GLU A 163 10.72 -9.77 -35.02
C GLU A 163 11.98 -9.11 -34.45
N THR A 164 12.75 -9.85 -33.62
CA THR A 164 13.89 -9.30 -32.84
C THR A 164 15.22 -10.00 -33.13
N LYS A 165 15.35 -10.70 -34.22
CA LYS A 165 16.58 -11.50 -34.57
C LYS A 165 17.88 -10.70 -34.51
N TYR A 166 17.86 -9.42 -34.93
CA TYR A 166 19.05 -8.57 -34.88
C TYR A 166 19.42 -8.24 -33.42
N ALA A 167 18.47 -7.90 -32.61
CA ALA A 167 18.67 -7.60 -31.18
C ALA A 167 19.19 -8.82 -30.41
N ASP A 168 18.59 -10.00 -30.62
CA ASP A 168 18.99 -11.25 -29.98
C ASP A 168 20.44 -11.64 -30.31
N ALA A 169 20.87 -11.42 -31.55
CA ALA A 169 22.23 -11.68 -31.96
C ALA A 169 23.27 -10.81 -31.23
N ASN A 170 22.86 -9.63 -30.74
CA ASN A 170 23.75 -8.67 -30.08
C ASN A 170 23.77 -8.78 -28.56
N VAL A 171 22.82 -9.45 -27.90
CA VAL A 171 22.74 -9.55 -26.42
C VAL A 171 24.04 -10.09 -25.82
N LYS A 172 24.59 -11.17 -26.38
CA LYS A 172 25.87 -11.74 -25.91
C LYS A 172 27.01 -10.74 -25.95
N LEU A 173 27.07 -9.90 -27.02
CA LEU A 173 28.04 -8.86 -27.14
C LEU A 173 27.87 -7.78 -26.06
N LEU A 174 26.63 -7.36 -25.81
CA LEU A 174 26.34 -6.35 -24.79
C LEU A 174 26.67 -6.88 -23.38
N VAL A 175 26.35 -8.14 -23.08
CA VAL A 175 26.74 -8.81 -21.82
C VAL A 175 28.26 -8.81 -21.66
N LYS A 176 29.01 -9.18 -22.71
CA LYS A 176 30.49 -9.13 -22.68
C LYS A 176 31.01 -7.72 -22.43
N LYS A 177 30.42 -6.70 -23.09
CA LYS A 177 30.78 -5.28 -22.85
C LYS A 177 30.48 -4.89 -21.40
N LEU A 178 29.29 -5.26 -20.84
CA LEU A 178 28.92 -4.93 -19.48
C LEU A 178 29.88 -5.55 -18.45
N ILE A 179 30.20 -6.86 -18.53
CA ILE A 179 31.10 -7.49 -17.57
C ILE A 179 32.51 -6.90 -17.63
N ALA A 180 32.96 -6.38 -18.81
CA ALA A 180 34.24 -5.71 -18.95
C ALA A 180 34.34 -4.37 -18.21
N THR A 181 33.20 -3.76 -17.82
CA THR A 181 33.18 -2.52 -17.02
C THR A 181 33.19 -2.77 -15.50
N GLN A 182 33.20 -4.03 -15.05
CA GLN A 182 33.26 -4.36 -13.62
C GLN A 182 34.63 -4.08 -13.03
N PHE A 183 34.66 -3.31 -11.94
CA PHE A 183 35.92 -2.99 -11.25
C PHE A 183 36.47 -4.16 -10.43
N ALA A 184 37.75 -4.02 -10.02
CA ALA A 184 38.45 -5.07 -9.27
C ALA A 184 37.80 -5.44 -7.96
N ASN A 185 37.15 -4.48 -7.25
CA ASN A 185 36.40 -4.71 -6.03
C ASN A 185 35.03 -5.43 -6.25
N GLY A 186 34.62 -5.63 -7.51
CA GLY A 186 33.35 -6.26 -7.86
C GLY A 186 32.19 -5.31 -8.11
N GLY A 187 32.36 -4.01 -7.86
CA GLY A 187 31.37 -2.98 -8.10
C GLY A 187 31.28 -2.53 -9.57
N TYR A 188 30.18 -1.85 -9.88
CA TYR A 188 29.94 -1.15 -11.15
C TYR A 188 29.75 0.34 -10.89
N SER A 189 30.21 1.17 -11.82
CA SER A 189 30.13 2.63 -11.75
C SER A 189 29.21 3.18 -12.83
N TRP A 190 28.52 4.28 -12.53
CA TRP A 190 27.80 5.06 -13.54
C TRP A 190 28.77 5.75 -14.53
N ALA A 191 29.95 6.12 -14.05
CA ALA A 191 31.02 6.72 -14.87
C ALA A 191 31.92 5.64 -15.41
N GLN A 192 31.87 5.39 -16.73
CA GLN A 192 32.70 4.38 -17.38
C GLN A 192 34.18 4.67 -17.14
N GLY A 193 34.93 3.65 -16.66
CA GLY A 193 36.35 3.76 -16.38
C GLY A 193 36.76 4.54 -15.13
N SER A 194 35.80 5.06 -14.34
CA SER A 194 36.05 5.80 -13.10
C SER A 194 35.50 5.05 -11.87
N GLU A 195 36.37 4.86 -10.88
CA GLU A 195 35.96 4.27 -9.57
C GLU A 195 35.08 5.20 -8.75
N GLN A 196 35.07 6.50 -9.02
CA GLN A 196 34.35 7.52 -8.26
C GLN A 196 32.83 7.31 -8.23
N GLY A 197 32.26 6.63 -9.23
CA GLY A 197 30.83 6.37 -9.34
C GLY A 197 30.44 4.94 -8.98
N ILE A 198 31.34 4.14 -8.37
CA ILE A 198 31.01 2.78 -7.94
C ILE A 198 29.99 2.85 -6.81
N SER A 199 28.87 2.13 -6.96
CA SER A 199 27.79 2.14 -5.97
C SER A 199 27.03 0.81 -5.93
N ALA A 200 26.34 0.59 -4.83
CA ALA A 200 25.54 -0.61 -4.64
C ALA A 200 24.37 -0.69 -5.62
N ASP A 201 23.72 0.44 -5.94
CA ASP A 201 22.61 0.52 -6.88
C ASP A 201 23.06 0.25 -8.32
N MET A 202 24.17 0.86 -8.80
CA MET A 202 24.71 0.55 -10.12
C MET A 202 25.14 -0.92 -10.23
N THR A 203 25.75 -1.45 -9.16
CA THR A 203 26.12 -2.87 -9.11
C THR A 203 24.89 -3.75 -9.16
N ALA A 204 23.85 -3.43 -8.36
CA ALA A 204 22.59 -4.16 -8.36
C ALA A 204 21.92 -4.16 -9.75
N MET A 205 21.84 -3.01 -10.41
CA MET A 205 21.29 -2.89 -11.76
C MET A 205 22.06 -3.75 -12.77
N ALA A 206 23.40 -3.80 -12.69
CA ALA A 206 24.21 -4.69 -13.53
C ALA A 206 23.90 -6.16 -13.24
N LEU A 207 23.74 -6.56 -11.97
CA LEU A 207 23.39 -7.94 -11.61
C LEU A 207 21.98 -8.35 -12.07
N ILE A 208 21.02 -7.42 -12.16
CA ILE A 208 19.72 -7.67 -12.77
C ILE A 208 19.91 -8.04 -14.25
N ALA A 209 20.67 -7.23 -15.00
CA ALA A 209 20.93 -7.48 -16.42
C ALA A 209 21.67 -8.82 -16.66
N LEU A 210 22.57 -9.20 -15.77
CA LEU A 210 23.36 -10.42 -15.90
C LEU A 210 22.63 -11.70 -15.45
N SER A 211 21.53 -11.59 -14.72
CA SER A 211 20.84 -12.72 -14.06
C SER A 211 20.44 -13.85 -15.03
N ASN A 212 19.93 -13.50 -16.21
CA ASN A 212 19.51 -14.47 -17.24
C ASN A 212 20.69 -15.19 -17.94
N HIS A 213 21.91 -14.66 -17.78
CA HIS A 213 23.13 -15.17 -18.41
C HIS A 213 24.05 -15.93 -17.46
N SER A 214 23.58 -16.23 -16.23
CA SER A 214 24.37 -16.86 -15.16
C SER A 214 24.89 -18.27 -15.45
N LYS A 215 24.45 -18.89 -16.55
CA LYS A 215 25.01 -20.16 -17.06
C LYS A 215 26.41 -20.00 -17.64
N ASP A 216 26.79 -18.81 -18.10
CA ASP A 216 28.13 -18.49 -18.50
C ASP A 216 29.02 -18.28 -17.26
N ALA A 217 30.18 -18.99 -17.21
CA ALA A 217 31.05 -18.97 -16.04
C ALA A 217 31.63 -17.58 -15.76
N SER A 218 31.91 -16.78 -16.81
CA SER A 218 32.42 -15.43 -16.67
C SER A 218 31.37 -14.48 -16.10
N VAL A 219 30.11 -14.63 -16.54
CA VAL A 219 28.95 -13.88 -16.01
C VAL A 219 28.67 -14.28 -14.57
N LYS A 220 28.66 -15.59 -14.28
CA LYS A 220 28.46 -16.07 -12.88
C LYS A 220 29.54 -15.49 -11.96
N LYS A 221 30.81 -15.51 -12.36
CA LYS A 221 31.93 -14.93 -11.60
C LYS A 221 31.68 -13.43 -11.34
N SER A 222 31.20 -12.71 -12.36
CA SER A 222 30.87 -11.28 -12.22
C SER A 222 29.73 -11.06 -11.23
N ILE A 223 28.66 -11.86 -11.30
CA ILE A 223 27.53 -11.82 -10.34
C ILE A 223 28.03 -12.07 -8.92
N ASP A 224 28.81 -13.14 -8.69
CA ASP A 224 29.32 -13.50 -7.35
C ASP A 224 30.19 -12.37 -6.75
N ARG A 225 31.01 -11.70 -7.56
CA ARG A 225 31.82 -10.54 -7.14
C ARG A 225 30.94 -9.34 -6.79
N GLY A 226 29.92 -9.04 -7.59
CA GLY A 226 28.98 -7.97 -7.34
C GLY A 226 28.16 -8.20 -6.06
N LEU A 227 27.69 -9.42 -5.83
CA LEU A 227 27.00 -9.80 -4.58
C LEU A 227 27.92 -9.61 -3.36
N LYS A 228 29.20 -10.01 -3.48
CA LYS A 228 30.19 -9.79 -2.41
C LYS A 228 30.40 -8.31 -2.14
N TYR A 229 30.56 -7.49 -3.18
CA TYR A 229 30.67 -6.04 -3.06
C TYR A 229 29.45 -5.46 -2.33
N MET A 230 28.22 -5.69 -2.82
CA MET A 230 27.02 -5.16 -2.21
C MET A 230 26.84 -5.57 -0.74
N SER A 231 27.16 -6.83 -0.39
CA SER A 231 27.04 -7.28 1.01
C SER A 231 28.10 -6.66 1.93
N GLY A 232 29.23 -6.20 1.39
CA GLY A 232 30.27 -5.47 2.08
C GLY A 232 29.91 -4.02 2.40
N GLU A 233 29.07 -3.40 1.56
CA GLU A 233 28.65 -1.99 1.68
C GLU A 233 27.44 -1.75 2.61
N LEU A 234 26.93 -2.83 3.23
CA LEU A 234 25.74 -2.72 4.10
C LEU A 234 26.00 -1.90 5.36
N THR A 235 25.15 -0.91 5.60
CA THR A 235 25.06 -0.21 6.89
C THR A 235 24.58 -1.14 8.02
N PRO A 236 24.71 -0.73 9.30
CA PRO A 236 24.18 -1.49 10.44
C PRO A 236 22.67 -1.77 10.35
N GLU A 237 21.91 -0.97 9.59
CA GLU A 237 20.49 -1.10 9.36
C GLU A 237 20.17 -1.99 8.14
N ALA A 238 21.16 -2.71 7.60
CA ALA A 238 21.06 -3.55 6.41
C ALA A 238 20.63 -2.79 5.14
N GLY A 239 21.09 -1.55 4.99
CA GLY A 239 20.83 -0.67 3.86
C GLY A 239 22.08 -0.09 3.24
N TYR A 240 21.90 0.97 2.47
CA TYR A 240 22.97 1.69 1.77
C TYR A 240 22.84 3.18 1.99
N ALA A 241 23.97 3.86 2.14
CA ALA A 241 24.03 5.29 2.45
C ALA A 241 24.98 6.06 1.51
N PRO A 242 24.78 6.04 0.18
CA PRO A 242 25.73 6.59 -0.79
C PRO A 242 25.95 8.11 -0.61
N TRP A 243 24.99 8.80 0.00
CA TRP A 243 25.01 10.25 0.20
C TRP A 243 24.91 10.64 1.69
N GLY A 244 25.43 9.79 2.57
CA GLY A 244 25.44 10.03 4.02
C GLY A 244 24.07 9.86 4.72
N GLY A 245 23.11 9.21 4.06
CA GLY A 245 21.81 8.86 4.62
C GLY A 245 21.26 7.59 3.98
N ASN A 246 20.34 6.88 4.66
CA ASN A 246 19.73 5.68 4.11
C ASN A 246 19.04 5.98 2.77
N SER A 247 19.28 5.17 1.74
CA SER A 247 18.76 5.33 0.39
C SER A 247 17.77 4.22 0.05
N ALA A 248 16.49 4.57 -0.03
CA ALA A 248 15.48 3.64 -0.54
C ALA A 248 15.68 3.34 -2.04
N ASP A 249 16.30 4.24 -2.79
CA ASP A 249 16.59 4.07 -4.21
C ASP A 249 17.61 2.94 -4.41
N SER A 250 18.74 3.01 -3.72
CA SER A 250 19.75 1.94 -3.74
C SER A 250 19.21 0.62 -3.20
N GLN A 251 18.44 0.69 -2.12
CA GLN A 251 17.84 -0.51 -1.50
C GLN A 251 16.84 -1.20 -2.44
N ALA A 252 16.03 -0.44 -3.19
CA ALA A 252 15.11 -0.98 -4.17
C ALA A 252 15.84 -1.75 -5.28
N GLN A 253 16.93 -1.20 -5.82
CA GLN A 253 17.74 -1.88 -6.85
C GLN A 253 18.36 -3.18 -6.31
N VAL A 254 18.83 -3.17 -5.05
CA VAL A 254 19.39 -4.38 -4.44
C VAL A 254 18.30 -5.45 -4.20
N ILE A 255 17.10 -5.08 -3.79
CA ILE A 255 15.97 -6.01 -3.69
C ILE A 255 15.72 -6.66 -5.07
N LEU A 256 15.62 -5.87 -6.13
CA LEU A 256 15.42 -6.35 -7.49
C LEU A 256 16.55 -7.31 -7.93
N ALA A 257 17.81 -6.95 -7.65
CA ALA A 257 18.97 -7.78 -8.02
C ALA A 257 18.98 -9.12 -7.29
N LEU A 258 18.73 -9.13 -6.00
CA LEU A 258 18.65 -10.37 -5.22
C LEU A 258 17.57 -11.29 -5.78
N LEU A 259 16.36 -10.76 -6.01
CA LEU A 259 15.23 -11.53 -6.52
C LEU A 259 15.45 -12.02 -7.96
N ALA A 260 16.05 -11.21 -8.84
CA ALA A 260 16.41 -11.61 -10.21
C ALA A 260 17.43 -12.77 -10.22
N ASN A 261 18.31 -12.84 -9.22
CA ASN A 261 19.28 -13.92 -9.04
C ASN A 261 18.76 -15.05 -8.13
N ASN A 262 17.45 -15.17 -7.91
CA ASN A 262 16.79 -16.19 -7.07
C ASN A 262 17.28 -16.20 -5.60
N ILE A 263 17.67 -15.05 -5.08
CA ILE A 263 18.13 -14.88 -3.71
C ILE A 263 17.02 -14.26 -2.88
N ASN A 264 16.60 -14.97 -1.82
CA ASN A 264 15.61 -14.43 -0.89
C ASN A 264 16.28 -13.43 0.07
N PRO A 265 15.90 -12.12 0.01
CA PRO A 265 16.51 -11.10 0.86
C PRO A 265 16.21 -11.29 2.36
N LYS A 266 15.19 -12.05 2.72
CA LYS A 266 14.82 -12.35 4.11
C LYS A 266 15.68 -13.45 4.74
N THR A 267 16.34 -14.30 3.95
CA THR A 267 17.07 -15.48 4.45
C THR A 267 18.55 -15.47 4.09
N LYS A 268 18.99 -14.62 3.16
CA LYS A 268 20.41 -14.53 2.77
C LYS A 268 21.20 -13.79 3.83
N THR A 269 21.89 -14.50 4.69
CA THR A 269 22.62 -13.97 5.86
C THR A 269 23.60 -12.83 5.53
N ALA A 270 24.26 -12.87 4.37
CA ALA A 270 25.14 -11.82 3.91
C ALA A 270 24.46 -10.45 3.74
N PHE A 271 23.14 -10.41 3.56
CA PHE A 271 22.31 -9.20 3.42
C PHE A 271 21.45 -8.90 4.65
N ILE A 272 21.79 -9.51 5.79
CA ILE A 272 21.11 -9.29 7.06
C ILE A 272 22.13 -8.68 8.04
N LYS A 273 21.75 -7.64 8.76
CA LYS A 273 22.54 -7.03 9.84
C LYS A 273 21.69 -7.04 11.11
N LYS A 274 22.14 -7.82 12.13
CA LYS A 274 21.34 -8.12 13.32
C LYS A 274 20.00 -8.76 12.89
N GLU A 275 18.89 -8.09 13.11
CA GLU A 275 17.54 -8.51 12.67
C GLU A 275 17.02 -7.74 11.44
N ASN A 276 17.78 -6.70 10.98
CA ASN A 276 17.38 -5.87 9.85
C ASN A 276 17.72 -6.53 8.52
N TRP A 277 16.86 -6.34 7.56
CA TRP A 277 16.96 -6.86 6.20
C TRP A 277 16.32 -5.89 5.20
N ALA A 278 16.42 -6.22 3.92
CA ALA A 278 16.11 -5.29 2.84
C ALA A 278 14.74 -4.58 2.97
N ILE A 279 13.66 -5.29 3.37
CA ILE A 279 12.34 -4.65 3.49
C ILE A 279 12.22 -3.83 4.77
N SER A 280 12.82 -4.25 5.89
CA SER A 280 12.84 -3.41 7.09
C SER A 280 13.63 -2.12 6.84
N ASN A 281 14.67 -2.19 6.02
CA ASN A 281 15.50 -1.03 5.70
C ASN A 281 14.82 -0.05 4.75
N ILE A 282 14.27 -0.51 3.61
CA ILE A 282 13.63 0.40 2.63
C ILE A 282 12.50 1.21 3.26
N LEU A 283 11.78 0.63 4.24
CA LEU A 283 10.69 1.29 4.96
C LEU A 283 11.16 2.36 5.95
N LEU A 284 12.45 2.50 6.23
CA LEU A 284 12.96 3.64 7.01
C LEU A 284 12.72 4.99 6.30
N ASN A 285 12.69 4.98 4.97
CA ASN A 285 12.39 6.16 4.16
C ASN A 285 10.88 6.37 3.96
N TYR A 286 10.02 5.47 4.42
CA TYR A 286 8.57 5.61 4.26
C TYR A 286 7.96 6.52 5.34
N ASN A 287 7.36 7.62 4.93
CA ASN A 287 6.65 8.53 5.81
C ASN A 287 5.14 8.21 5.81
N LYS A 288 4.66 7.62 6.90
CA LYS A 288 3.24 7.20 7.05
C LYS A 288 2.25 8.35 6.95
N LYS A 289 2.64 9.57 7.35
CA LYS A 289 1.78 10.76 7.30
C LYS A 289 1.58 11.23 5.86
N LEU A 290 2.63 11.16 5.07
CA LEU A 290 2.61 11.51 3.64
C LEU A 290 2.03 10.37 2.80
N GLY A 291 2.19 9.13 3.23
CA GLY A 291 1.90 7.93 2.45
C GLY A 291 2.88 7.72 1.30
N ALA A 292 4.11 8.19 1.44
CA ALA A 292 5.12 8.24 0.40
C ALA A 292 6.53 8.06 0.98
N PHE A 293 7.51 7.82 0.10
CA PHE A 293 8.90 7.76 0.49
C PHE A 293 9.56 9.15 0.42
N THR A 294 10.49 9.38 1.33
CA THR A 294 11.29 10.59 1.46
C THR A 294 12.74 10.28 1.06
N MET A 295 13.50 11.29 0.63
CA MET A 295 14.89 11.11 0.21
C MET A 295 15.73 10.55 1.36
N LYS A 296 15.57 11.09 2.57
CA LYS A 296 16.19 10.58 3.79
C LYS A 296 15.12 10.26 4.84
N PRO A 297 15.36 9.31 5.74
CA PRO A 297 14.48 9.04 6.85
C PRO A 297 14.21 10.30 7.69
N GLY A 298 12.93 10.61 7.92
CA GLY A 298 12.53 11.76 8.73
C GLY A 298 12.33 13.07 7.97
N ASP A 299 12.63 13.13 6.66
CA ASP A 299 12.33 14.31 5.86
C ASP A 299 10.82 14.65 5.89
N ALA A 300 10.53 15.96 5.84
CA ALA A 300 9.16 16.48 5.89
C ALA A 300 8.41 16.30 4.57
N ASP A 301 9.12 16.24 3.45
CA ASP A 301 8.55 16.24 2.11
C ASP A 301 8.77 14.89 1.40
N ALA A 302 7.76 14.46 0.65
CA ALA A 302 7.86 13.29 -0.20
C ALA A 302 8.74 13.56 -1.41
N ASN A 303 9.57 12.57 -1.78
CA ASN A 303 10.31 12.59 -3.03
C ASN A 303 9.65 11.63 -4.03
N LEU A 304 9.28 12.14 -5.21
CA LEU A 304 8.57 11.34 -6.21
C LEU A 304 9.43 10.22 -6.79
N PHE A 305 10.72 10.51 -7.07
CA PHE A 305 11.66 9.51 -7.58
C PHE A 305 11.87 8.40 -6.55
N THR A 306 12.17 8.76 -5.30
CA THR A 306 12.34 7.79 -4.20
C THR A 306 11.05 7.02 -3.91
N THR A 307 9.87 7.68 -4.04
CA THR A 307 8.58 6.97 -3.91
C THR A 307 8.41 5.93 -5.00
N ASN A 308 8.76 6.25 -6.24
CA ASN A 308 8.71 5.28 -7.35
C ASN A 308 9.65 4.10 -7.10
N SER A 309 10.88 4.36 -6.68
CA SER A 309 11.87 3.33 -6.33
C SER A 309 11.37 2.45 -5.18
N GLY A 310 10.86 3.07 -4.10
CA GLY A 310 10.31 2.34 -2.95
C GLY A 310 9.13 1.44 -3.32
N VAL A 311 8.19 1.97 -4.12
CA VAL A 311 7.07 1.18 -4.65
C VAL A 311 7.59 0.02 -5.51
N THR A 312 8.54 0.26 -6.41
CA THR A 312 9.12 -0.76 -7.29
C THR A 312 9.80 -1.89 -6.50
N GLY A 313 10.61 -1.55 -5.48
CA GLY A 313 11.25 -2.54 -4.61
C GLY A 313 10.24 -3.37 -3.82
N LEU A 314 9.21 -2.73 -3.27
CA LEU A 314 8.13 -3.42 -2.55
C LEU A 314 7.28 -4.28 -3.49
N VAL A 315 6.97 -3.81 -4.70
CA VAL A 315 6.27 -4.61 -5.73
C VAL A 315 7.08 -5.85 -6.10
N ALA A 316 8.39 -5.71 -6.30
CA ALA A 316 9.24 -6.85 -6.63
C ALA A 316 9.21 -7.91 -5.53
N TYR A 317 9.29 -7.48 -4.27
CA TYR A 317 9.19 -8.39 -3.12
C TYR A 317 7.80 -9.00 -2.97
N ASP A 318 6.73 -8.22 -3.14
CA ASP A 318 5.34 -8.72 -3.11
C ASP A 318 5.08 -9.81 -4.14
N ARG A 319 5.61 -9.63 -5.36
CA ARG A 319 5.57 -10.63 -6.43
C ARG A 319 6.30 -11.91 -6.04
N TYR A 320 7.50 -11.77 -5.46
CA TYR A 320 8.27 -12.93 -4.98
C TYR A 320 7.49 -13.72 -3.90
N VAL A 321 6.92 -13.05 -2.92
CA VAL A 321 6.12 -13.69 -1.86
C VAL A 321 4.91 -14.42 -2.45
N LYS A 322 4.29 -13.84 -3.48
CA LYS A 322 3.14 -14.41 -4.21
C LYS A 322 3.52 -15.43 -5.26
N LYS A 323 4.81 -15.75 -5.42
CA LYS A 323 5.33 -16.70 -6.42
C LYS A 323 4.95 -16.30 -7.86
N GLU A 324 4.93 -15.01 -8.13
CA GLU A 324 4.76 -14.46 -9.47
C GLU A 324 6.12 -14.27 -10.15
N ASP A 325 6.13 -14.12 -11.50
CA ASP A 325 7.35 -13.86 -12.26
C ASP A 325 8.08 -12.64 -11.70
N SER A 326 9.44 -12.64 -11.73
CA SER A 326 10.25 -11.53 -11.23
C SER A 326 9.89 -10.22 -11.93
N PHE A 327 10.27 -9.08 -11.35
CA PHE A 327 9.79 -7.76 -11.80
C PHE A 327 10.06 -7.48 -13.29
N TYR A 328 11.21 -7.87 -13.80
CA TYR A 328 11.61 -7.69 -15.22
C TYR A 328 11.42 -8.95 -16.08
N ASP A 329 10.91 -10.05 -15.52
CA ASP A 329 10.50 -11.20 -16.32
C ASP A 329 9.13 -10.93 -16.96
N LEU A 330 9.15 -10.57 -18.24
CA LEU A 330 7.98 -10.14 -19.00
C LEU A 330 7.52 -11.17 -20.03
N HIS A 331 8.11 -12.36 -20.06
CA HIS A 331 7.78 -13.41 -21.05
C HIS A 331 6.29 -13.75 -21.11
N ASN A 332 5.59 -13.65 -19.97
CA ASN A 332 4.17 -13.91 -19.85
C ASN A 332 3.32 -12.64 -19.66
N ALA A 333 3.91 -11.44 -19.80
CA ALA A 333 3.20 -10.20 -19.48
C ALA A 333 1.98 -9.94 -20.38
N SER A 334 2.08 -10.28 -21.66
CA SER A 334 0.98 -10.13 -22.64
C SER A 334 -0.25 -10.97 -22.30
N SER A 335 -0.08 -12.11 -21.61
CA SER A 335 -1.17 -12.98 -21.18
C SER A 335 -1.79 -12.56 -19.85
N LYS A 336 -1.15 -11.69 -19.08
CA LYS A 336 -1.63 -11.27 -17.76
C LYS A 336 -2.54 -10.05 -17.88
N LYS A 337 -3.67 -10.11 -17.18
CA LYS A 337 -4.61 -9.00 -17.12
C LYS A 337 -4.08 -7.88 -16.24
N LEU A 338 -3.87 -6.70 -16.82
CA LEU A 338 -3.53 -5.49 -16.10
C LEU A 338 -4.59 -5.13 -15.05
N LYS A 339 -4.17 -4.62 -13.91
CA LYS A 339 -5.09 -4.25 -12.83
C LYS A 339 -5.74 -2.90 -13.15
N ILE A 340 -7.04 -2.95 -13.35
CA ILE A 340 -7.90 -1.78 -13.56
C ILE A 340 -8.81 -1.64 -12.34
N ASP A 341 -8.86 -0.46 -11.77
CA ASP A 341 -9.85 -0.13 -10.76
C ASP A 341 -11.12 0.41 -11.43
N ALA A 342 -12.15 -0.44 -11.44
CA ALA A 342 -13.49 -0.10 -11.87
C ALA A 342 -14.50 -0.16 -10.72
N THR A 343 -14.01 -0.17 -9.47
CA THR A 343 -14.81 -0.39 -8.28
C THR A 343 -15.05 0.93 -7.56
N ALA A 344 -16.29 1.37 -7.52
CA ALA A 344 -16.63 2.55 -6.72
C ALA A 344 -16.34 2.35 -5.23
N PRO A 345 -15.89 3.39 -4.51
CA PRO A 345 -15.67 3.34 -3.06
C PRO A 345 -16.90 2.83 -2.30
N LYS A 346 -16.72 1.75 -1.54
CA LYS A 346 -17.85 1.02 -0.93
C LYS A 346 -18.31 1.57 0.41
N SER A 347 -17.44 2.20 1.19
CA SER A 347 -17.77 2.57 2.55
C SER A 347 -17.06 3.84 3.02
N VAL A 348 -17.82 4.67 3.71
CA VAL A 348 -17.28 5.72 4.58
C VAL A 348 -17.56 5.29 6.01
N LYS A 349 -16.52 5.09 6.80
CA LYS A 349 -16.66 4.94 8.25
C LYS A 349 -16.77 6.35 8.85
N GLN A 350 -17.99 6.84 8.99
CA GLN A 350 -18.24 8.16 9.59
C GLN A 350 -18.20 8.09 11.12
N THR A 351 -17.56 9.07 11.73
CA THR A 351 -17.68 9.31 13.17
C THR A 351 -19.13 9.69 13.50
N LYS A 352 -19.68 9.14 14.58
CA LYS A 352 -21.05 9.42 15.02
C LYS A 352 -21.32 10.92 15.08
N LEU A 353 -22.20 11.41 14.23
CA LEU A 353 -22.58 12.82 14.15
C LEU A 353 -23.77 13.12 15.05
N THR A 354 -23.57 14.06 15.96
CA THR A 354 -24.58 14.48 16.94
C THR A 354 -24.85 15.98 16.85
N ASN A 355 -25.94 16.43 17.46
CA ASN A 355 -26.27 17.85 17.55
C ASN A 355 -25.34 18.65 18.52
N THR A 356 -24.26 18.03 18.99
CA THR A 356 -23.14 18.69 19.70
C THR A 356 -21.83 18.61 18.94
N SER A 357 -21.78 17.88 17.84
CA SER A 357 -20.55 17.73 17.03
C SER A 357 -20.10 19.07 16.46
N LYS A 358 -18.79 19.30 16.49
CA LYS A 358 -18.11 20.47 15.94
C LYS A 358 -17.54 20.25 14.55
N ALA A 359 -17.54 19.00 14.07
CA ALA A 359 -17.05 18.63 12.76
C ALA A 359 -17.83 17.43 12.19
N ILE A 360 -17.79 17.29 10.87
CA ILE A 360 -18.15 16.07 10.15
C ILE A 360 -16.81 15.40 9.80
N SER A 361 -16.60 14.17 10.26
CA SER A 361 -15.35 13.43 10.00
C SER A 361 -15.63 11.97 9.71
N GLY A 362 -14.68 11.33 9.04
CA GLY A 362 -14.77 9.91 8.71
C GLY A 362 -13.50 9.41 8.05
N THR A 363 -13.54 8.16 7.60
CA THR A 363 -12.46 7.53 6.83
C THR A 363 -13.02 6.80 5.62
N THR A 364 -12.28 6.84 4.52
CA THR A 364 -12.51 6.11 3.29
C THR A 364 -11.16 5.74 2.66
N GLU A 365 -11.02 5.71 1.35
CA GLU A 365 -9.77 5.40 0.68
C GLU A 365 -8.75 6.55 0.79
N PRO A 366 -7.44 6.26 0.78
CA PRO A 366 -6.38 7.28 0.73
C PRO A 366 -6.52 8.18 -0.50
N PHE A 367 -6.31 9.48 -0.28
CA PHE A 367 -6.29 10.52 -1.33
C PHE A 367 -7.57 10.62 -2.18
N ALA A 368 -8.67 10.02 -1.74
CA ALA A 368 -9.97 10.14 -2.42
C ALA A 368 -10.58 11.53 -2.22
N THR A 369 -11.40 11.96 -3.18
CA THR A 369 -12.16 13.20 -3.08
C THR A 369 -13.50 12.94 -2.40
N VAL A 370 -13.75 13.60 -1.28
CA VAL A 370 -15.00 13.55 -0.50
C VAL A 370 -15.80 14.82 -0.70
N LYS A 371 -17.05 14.71 -1.19
CA LYS A 371 -18.02 15.80 -1.24
C LYS A 371 -19.05 15.64 -0.14
N LEU A 372 -19.21 16.69 0.69
CA LEU A 372 -20.13 16.74 1.82
C LEU A 372 -21.32 17.62 1.50
N TYR A 373 -22.53 17.14 1.78
CA TYR A 373 -23.78 17.85 1.64
C TYR A 373 -24.54 17.87 2.97
N VAL A 374 -24.99 19.06 3.37
CA VAL A 374 -25.88 19.25 4.52
C VAL A 374 -27.21 19.79 4.03
N SER A 375 -28.31 19.09 4.29
CA SER A 375 -29.66 19.44 3.79
C SER A 375 -29.67 19.65 2.27
N ASN A 376 -29.00 18.77 1.50
CA ASN A 376 -28.83 18.80 0.05
C ASN A 376 -27.97 19.96 -0.51
N LYS A 377 -27.36 20.82 0.32
CA LYS A 377 -26.43 21.86 -0.11
C LYS A 377 -25.00 21.35 0.08
N GLU A 378 -24.14 21.48 -0.94
CA GLU A 378 -22.71 21.18 -0.82
C GLU A 378 -22.08 22.16 0.17
N VAL A 379 -21.32 21.63 1.13
CA VAL A 379 -20.66 22.41 2.19
C VAL A 379 -19.14 22.29 2.12
N ALA A 380 -18.62 21.21 1.53
CA ALA A 380 -17.19 21.00 1.36
C ALA A 380 -16.87 19.98 0.28
N THR A 381 -15.74 20.17 -0.38
CA THR A 381 -15.00 19.17 -1.14
C THR A 381 -13.62 19.02 -0.49
N ILE A 382 -13.23 17.81 -0.09
CA ILE A 382 -12.06 17.53 0.74
C ILE A 382 -11.32 16.33 0.13
N GLU A 383 -10.00 16.43 0.03
CA GLU A 383 -9.17 15.25 -0.23
C GLU A 383 -8.88 14.53 1.11
N THR A 384 -8.95 13.21 1.11
CA THR A 384 -8.59 12.41 2.28
C THR A 384 -7.06 12.34 2.43
N SER A 385 -6.61 12.20 3.67
CA SER A 385 -5.19 11.99 3.99
C SER A 385 -4.70 10.60 3.55
N ALA A 386 -3.41 10.34 3.67
CA ALA A 386 -2.79 9.04 3.38
C ALA A 386 -3.40 7.87 4.17
N ASP A 387 -3.97 8.12 5.34
CA ASP A 387 -4.71 7.12 6.12
C ASP A 387 -6.23 7.11 5.83
N GLY A 388 -6.65 7.81 4.77
CA GLY A 388 -8.02 7.89 4.29
C GLY A 388 -8.94 8.76 5.15
N LYS A 389 -8.42 9.57 6.07
CA LYS A 389 -9.23 10.44 6.95
C LYS A 389 -9.63 11.73 6.26
N PHE A 390 -10.84 12.20 6.59
CA PHE A 390 -11.30 13.55 6.27
C PHE A 390 -11.98 14.20 7.47
N THR A 391 -11.94 15.53 7.53
CA THR A 391 -12.60 16.32 8.57
C THR A 391 -13.03 17.66 8.00
N HIS A 392 -14.30 18.04 8.22
CA HIS A 392 -14.88 19.34 7.91
C HIS A 392 -15.38 20.00 9.19
N ALA A 393 -14.77 21.12 9.57
CA ALA A 393 -15.17 21.90 10.74
C ALA A 393 -16.54 22.56 10.49
N LEU A 394 -17.43 22.49 11.46
CA LEU A 394 -18.74 23.14 11.40
C LEU A 394 -18.69 24.49 12.10
N LYS A 395 -19.13 25.56 11.43
CA LYS A 395 -19.30 26.88 12.05
C LYS A 395 -20.26 26.85 13.23
N LYS A 396 -21.33 26.03 13.16
CA LYS A 396 -22.30 25.77 14.23
C LYS A 396 -22.69 24.28 14.20
N SER A 397 -22.97 23.70 15.38
CA SER A 397 -23.49 22.33 15.46
C SER A 397 -24.81 22.21 14.70
N LEU A 398 -24.97 21.10 13.98
CA LEU A 398 -26.17 20.85 13.19
C LEU A 398 -27.37 20.49 14.11
N LYS A 399 -28.57 20.82 13.67
CA LYS A 399 -29.79 20.42 14.37
C LYS A 399 -29.98 18.88 14.30
N ALA A 400 -30.60 18.30 15.33
CA ALA A 400 -30.99 16.89 15.29
C ALA A 400 -31.82 16.59 14.04
N ASN A 401 -31.70 15.38 13.52
CA ASN A 401 -32.34 14.88 12.28
C ASN A 401 -31.92 15.60 10.98
N THR A 402 -30.97 16.55 11.02
CA THR A 402 -30.39 17.09 9.78
C THR A 402 -29.79 15.98 8.96
N SER A 403 -30.10 15.94 7.66
CA SER A 403 -29.53 14.98 6.72
C SER A 403 -28.15 15.44 6.26
N VAL A 404 -27.17 14.54 6.35
CA VAL A 404 -25.83 14.72 5.79
C VAL A 404 -25.59 13.63 4.76
N LYS A 405 -25.17 14.01 3.55
CA LYS A 405 -24.81 13.06 2.49
C LYS A 405 -23.31 13.19 2.19
N VAL A 406 -22.69 12.06 1.94
CA VAL A 406 -21.27 11.96 1.57
C VAL A 406 -21.19 11.23 0.24
N TYR A 407 -20.44 11.79 -0.70
CA TYR A 407 -20.05 11.16 -1.95
C TYR A 407 -18.53 11.05 -1.96
N VAL A 408 -18.03 9.94 -2.43
CA VAL A 408 -16.59 9.71 -2.57
C VAL A 408 -16.27 9.42 -4.02
N THR A 409 -15.20 10.02 -4.52
CA THR A 409 -14.58 9.68 -5.80
C THR A 409 -13.16 9.22 -5.52
N ASP A 410 -12.80 8.00 -5.95
CA ASP A 410 -11.44 7.49 -5.84
C ASP A 410 -10.49 8.13 -6.87
N LEU A 411 -9.20 7.75 -6.81
CA LEU A 411 -8.20 8.24 -7.74
C LEU A 411 -8.42 7.73 -9.19
N ALA A 412 -9.06 6.57 -9.37
CA ALA A 412 -9.40 6.03 -10.69
C ALA A 412 -10.62 6.72 -11.32
N GLY A 413 -11.31 7.59 -10.58
CA GLY A 413 -12.48 8.34 -11.01
C GLY A 413 -13.81 7.63 -10.77
N ASN A 414 -13.83 6.50 -10.06
CA ASN A 414 -15.06 5.82 -9.72
C ASN A 414 -15.80 6.57 -8.60
N LYS A 415 -17.13 6.68 -8.73
CA LYS A 415 -17.95 7.47 -7.82
C LYS A 415 -18.84 6.58 -6.96
N SER A 416 -18.87 6.78 -5.64
CA SER A 416 -19.79 6.11 -4.75
C SER A 416 -21.24 6.55 -4.97
N LYS A 417 -22.19 5.72 -4.56
CA LYS A 417 -23.56 6.19 -4.27
C LYS A 417 -23.53 7.12 -3.07
N ALA A 418 -24.58 7.94 -2.90
CA ALA A 418 -24.75 8.78 -1.72
C ALA A 418 -24.81 7.93 -0.45
N ILE A 419 -23.97 8.24 0.51
CA ILE A 419 -23.98 7.64 1.84
C ILE A 419 -24.65 8.67 2.77
N SER A 420 -25.84 8.33 3.31
CA SER A 420 -26.67 9.26 4.05
C SER A 420 -26.64 8.98 5.55
N TYR A 421 -26.51 10.03 6.34
CA TYR A 421 -26.51 10.01 7.79
C TYR A 421 -27.50 11.04 8.32
N LYS A 422 -28.05 10.79 9.49
CA LYS A 422 -28.87 11.77 10.24
C LYS A 422 -28.15 12.17 11.52
N VAL A 423 -28.16 13.46 11.81
CA VAL A 423 -27.62 13.99 13.07
C VAL A 423 -28.42 13.44 14.24
N VAL A 424 -27.71 12.75 15.14
CA VAL A 424 -28.30 12.12 16.32
C VAL A 424 -28.56 13.18 17.40
N ASP A 425 -29.74 13.16 17.98
CA ASP A 425 -30.07 14.02 19.13
C ASP A 425 -29.49 13.42 20.42
N VAL A 426 -28.59 14.18 21.06
CA VAL A 426 -28.00 13.82 22.37
C VAL A 426 -28.28 14.88 23.43
N LEU A 427 -28.95 15.97 23.06
CA LEU A 427 -29.31 17.06 23.99
C LEU A 427 -30.71 16.89 24.55
N THR A 428 -31.66 16.39 23.75
CA THR A 428 -33.01 16.13 24.22
C THR A 428 -33.02 14.90 25.14
N PRO A 429 -33.58 15.01 26.35
CA PRO A 429 -33.68 13.88 27.24
C PRO A 429 -34.49 12.75 26.64
N ALA A 430 -34.17 11.51 27.00
CA ALA A 430 -34.96 10.35 26.61
C ALA A 430 -36.38 10.47 27.17
N THR A 431 -37.40 10.08 26.38
CA THR A 431 -38.78 9.95 26.86
C THR A 431 -38.79 9.05 28.10
N PRO A 432 -39.39 9.50 29.21
CA PRO A 432 -39.41 8.71 30.42
C PRO A 432 -40.09 7.34 30.23
N LYS A 433 -39.40 6.29 30.69
CA LYS A 433 -40.00 4.96 30.83
C LYS A 433 -40.61 4.89 32.24
N VAL A 434 -41.93 5.02 32.32
CA VAL A 434 -42.64 5.03 33.58
C VAL A 434 -42.98 3.60 34.01
N THR A 435 -42.70 3.25 35.28
CA THR A 435 -43.12 1.99 35.87
C THR A 435 -44.65 1.98 35.98
N LYS A 436 -45.29 0.78 35.94
CA LYS A 436 -46.75 0.63 36.12
C LYS A 436 -47.23 1.44 37.34
N VAL A 437 -48.25 2.26 37.16
CA VAL A 437 -48.83 3.08 38.20
C VAL A 437 -50.15 2.46 38.61
N VAL A 438 -50.35 2.24 39.94
CA VAL A 438 -51.58 1.62 40.50
C VAL A 438 -52.37 2.63 41.28
N THR A 439 -53.67 2.34 41.48
CA THR A 439 -54.56 3.11 42.35
C THR A 439 -54.00 3.18 43.76
N GLY A 440 -54.05 4.33 44.41
CA GLY A 440 -53.48 4.59 45.73
C GLY A 440 -51.97 4.92 45.73
N ALA A 441 -51.29 4.78 44.61
CA ALA A 441 -49.84 5.07 44.52
C ALA A 441 -49.59 6.53 44.92
N LYS A 442 -48.57 6.76 45.78
CA LYS A 442 -48.08 8.08 46.21
C LYS A 442 -46.80 8.46 45.51
N LYS A 443 -46.32 7.63 44.58
CA LYS A 443 -45.10 7.85 43.81
C LYS A 443 -45.28 7.45 42.36
N VAL A 444 -44.68 8.25 41.45
CA VAL A 444 -44.50 7.91 40.03
C VAL A 444 -43.05 7.66 39.82
N THR A 445 -42.69 6.43 39.43
CA THR A 445 -41.27 6.00 39.28
C THR A 445 -40.95 5.59 37.85
N GLY A 446 -39.68 5.57 37.51
CA GLY A 446 -39.23 5.17 36.18
C GLY A 446 -37.77 5.51 35.91
N THR A 447 -37.41 5.54 34.63
CA THR A 447 -36.09 5.90 34.18
C THR A 447 -36.13 6.88 33.02
N THR A 448 -35.13 7.74 32.94
CA THR A 448 -34.89 8.68 31.82
C THR A 448 -33.42 9.05 31.75
N THR A 449 -33.09 10.12 31.05
CA THR A 449 -31.70 10.64 30.95
C THR A 449 -31.19 11.06 32.34
N LYS A 450 -29.98 10.63 32.67
CA LYS A 450 -29.27 10.94 33.91
C LYS A 450 -29.24 12.45 34.20
N GLY A 451 -29.66 12.84 35.41
CA GLY A 451 -29.69 14.24 35.86
C GLY A 451 -30.75 15.12 35.20
N ALA A 452 -31.70 14.56 34.46
CA ALA A 452 -32.83 15.30 33.93
C ALA A 452 -33.89 15.56 34.99
N THR A 453 -34.53 16.73 35.00
CA THR A 453 -35.72 16.99 35.80
C THR A 453 -36.92 16.36 35.14
N VAL A 454 -37.61 15.49 35.86
CA VAL A 454 -38.82 14.79 35.38
C VAL A 454 -40.07 15.49 35.94
N TYR A 455 -41.05 15.70 35.09
CA TYR A 455 -42.32 16.32 35.40
C TYR A 455 -43.45 15.31 35.22
N ALA A 456 -44.29 15.16 36.23
CA ALA A 456 -45.54 14.39 36.15
C ALA A 456 -46.74 15.33 36.26
N LYS A 457 -47.50 15.49 35.19
CA LYS A 457 -48.74 16.29 35.17
C LYS A 457 -49.93 15.40 35.42
N ILE A 458 -50.73 15.74 36.47
CA ILE A 458 -51.93 15.06 36.90
C ILE A 458 -53.00 16.10 36.96
N GLY A 459 -54.02 16.06 36.09
CA GLY A 459 -54.98 17.14 35.92
C GLY A 459 -54.25 18.48 35.58
N SER A 460 -54.57 19.52 36.38
CA SER A 460 -53.90 20.84 36.27
C SER A 460 -52.59 20.93 37.02
N LYS A 461 -52.24 20.02 37.95
CA LYS A 461 -51.07 20.10 38.82
C LYS A 461 -49.87 19.34 38.21
N THR A 462 -48.67 19.92 38.41
CA THR A 462 -47.43 19.32 37.95
C THR A 462 -46.48 19.08 39.14
N TYR A 463 -45.99 17.85 39.23
CA TYR A 463 -45.04 17.40 40.25
C TYR A 463 -43.69 17.15 39.54
N LYS A 464 -42.58 17.30 40.26
CA LYS A 464 -41.23 17.12 39.66
C LYS A 464 -40.27 16.40 40.60
N ALA A 465 -39.27 15.72 40.00
CA ALA A 465 -38.09 15.21 40.69
C ALA A 465 -36.90 15.19 39.71
N VAL A 466 -35.68 15.10 40.23
CA VAL A 466 -34.50 14.94 39.43
C VAL A 466 -34.15 13.46 39.31
N ALA A 467 -33.94 12.99 38.11
CA ALA A 467 -33.46 11.64 37.86
C ALA A 467 -32.00 11.49 38.33
N SER A 468 -31.68 10.37 38.96
CA SER A 468 -30.36 10.07 39.47
C SER A 468 -29.26 10.30 38.39
N SER A 469 -28.21 11.03 38.74
CA SER A 469 -27.05 11.27 37.87
C SER A 469 -26.24 10.00 37.60
N LYS A 470 -26.33 8.97 38.44
CA LYS A 470 -25.65 7.68 38.26
C LYS A 470 -26.50 6.70 37.43
N THR A 471 -27.82 6.58 37.70
CA THR A 471 -28.66 5.51 37.13
C THR A 471 -29.75 5.99 36.16
N GLY A 472 -30.12 7.27 36.20
CA GLY A 472 -31.28 7.81 35.47
C GLY A 472 -32.64 7.41 36.04
N LYS A 473 -32.69 6.73 37.21
CA LYS A 473 -33.96 6.42 37.93
C LYS A 473 -34.54 7.68 38.55
N PHE A 474 -35.86 7.80 38.52
CA PHE A 474 -36.57 8.89 39.18
C PHE A 474 -37.72 8.36 40.04
N SER A 475 -38.06 9.13 41.05
CA SER A 475 -39.24 8.90 41.91
C SER A 475 -39.85 10.25 42.24
N ILE A 476 -41.07 10.49 41.74
CA ILE A 476 -41.82 11.73 41.93
C ILE A 476 -42.90 11.46 42.98
N THR A 477 -42.87 12.17 44.12
CA THR A 477 -43.94 12.11 45.12
C THR A 477 -45.17 12.84 44.61
N VAL A 478 -46.32 12.20 44.67
CA VAL A 478 -47.61 12.70 44.21
C VAL A 478 -48.65 12.36 45.25
N PRO A 479 -49.80 13.05 45.28
CA PRO A 479 -51.00 12.62 46.11
C PRO A 479 -51.40 11.20 45.70
N ALA A 480 -52.11 10.49 46.63
CA ALA A 480 -52.65 9.18 46.33
C ALA A 480 -53.49 9.22 45.04
N LEU A 481 -53.13 8.45 44.06
CA LEU A 481 -53.75 8.48 42.75
C LEU A 481 -55.06 7.71 42.74
N LYS A 482 -56.12 8.34 42.23
CA LYS A 482 -57.45 7.69 42.06
C LYS A 482 -57.38 6.72 40.86
N ALA A 483 -58.29 5.76 40.79
CA ALA A 483 -58.48 4.86 39.66
C ALA A 483 -58.69 5.67 38.36
N LYS A 484 -58.18 5.13 37.21
CA LYS A 484 -58.34 5.75 35.91
C LYS A 484 -57.64 7.13 35.75
N THR A 485 -56.81 7.57 36.74
CA THR A 485 -56.07 8.84 36.66
C THR A 485 -55.06 8.79 35.57
N SER A 486 -55.06 9.79 34.70
CA SER A 486 -54.07 9.96 33.64
C SER A 486 -52.87 10.78 34.16
N VAL A 487 -51.64 10.23 34.06
CA VAL A 487 -50.39 10.86 34.45
C VAL A 487 -49.55 11.08 33.21
N LYS A 488 -49.34 12.34 32.82
CA LYS A 488 -48.49 12.70 31.68
C LYS A 488 -47.11 13.04 32.19
N VAL A 489 -46.08 12.25 31.75
CA VAL A 489 -44.71 12.37 32.25
C VAL A 489 -43.78 12.82 31.12
N SER A 490 -42.95 13.83 31.40
CA SER A 490 -41.90 14.33 30.52
C SER A 490 -40.60 14.60 31.29
N ALA A 491 -39.48 14.71 30.60
CA ALA A 491 -38.18 15.04 31.19
C ALA A 491 -37.61 16.30 30.55
N LYS A 492 -36.91 17.14 31.33
CA LYS A 492 -36.23 18.37 30.85
C LYS A 492 -34.78 18.36 31.30
N LYS A 493 -33.85 18.73 30.41
CA LYS A 493 -32.44 18.93 30.73
C LYS A 493 -31.94 20.21 30.03
N GLY A 494 -31.58 21.22 30.85
CA GLY A 494 -31.35 22.56 30.32
C GLY A 494 -32.61 23.10 29.61
N LYS A 495 -32.46 23.58 28.37
CA LYS A 495 -33.57 24.07 27.55
C LYS A 495 -34.32 22.97 26.75
N TYR A 496 -33.87 21.73 26.80
CA TYR A 496 -34.41 20.64 25.99
C TYR A 496 -35.45 19.82 26.79
N THR A 497 -36.58 19.50 26.17
CA THR A 497 -37.66 18.71 26.76
C THR A 497 -37.92 17.47 25.92
N SER A 498 -38.10 16.31 26.59
CA SER A 498 -38.43 15.05 25.93
C SER A 498 -39.88 15.05 25.38
N LYS A 499 -40.16 14.07 24.51
CA LYS A 499 -41.55 13.67 24.29
C LYS A 499 -42.18 13.24 25.65
N SER A 500 -43.46 13.39 25.80
CA SER A 500 -44.18 12.93 26.99
C SER A 500 -44.76 11.53 26.79
N VAL A 501 -44.81 10.77 27.85
CA VAL A 501 -45.56 9.51 27.94
C VAL A 501 -46.75 9.69 28.85
N THR A 502 -47.89 9.11 28.52
CA THR A 502 -49.09 9.13 29.37
C THR A 502 -49.36 7.71 29.85
N VAL A 503 -49.48 7.56 31.16
CA VAL A 503 -49.86 6.31 31.82
C VAL A 503 -51.15 6.51 32.57
N LYS A 504 -52.02 5.49 32.63
CA LYS A 504 -53.26 5.52 33.42
C LYS A 504 -53.12 4.55 34.61
N THR A 505 -53.61 4.96 35.77
CA THR A 505 -53.71 4.06 36.95
C THR A 505 -54.65 2.91 36.62
N LYS A 506 -54.22 1.73 37.01
CA LYS A 506 -55.03 0.51 37.00
C LYS A 506 -55.62 0.27 38.40
#